data_17c53b32f50660d523da57d7f72e38fc
#
_entry.id   17c53b32f50660d523da57d7f72e38fc
#
_cell.length_a   1.000
_cell.length_b   1.000
_cell.length_c   1.000
_cell.angle_alpha   90.00
_cell.angle_beta   90.00
_cell.angle_gamma   90.00
#
_symmetry.space_group_name_H-M   'P 1'
#
loop_
_entity.id
_entity.type
_entity.pdbx_description
1 polymer ?
#
loop_
_entity_poly.entity_id
_entity_poly.type
_entity_poly.pdbx_seq_one_letter_code
_entity_poly.pdbx_strand_id
1 'polypeptide(L)'
;MAASVKVVLADDHPIWRDGVRADLGDGFWVVGEAGTAEEAIEAIRKHKPDLVVCDLHMPGGGIKVARACGEETRIVMLTVSEQERDLLDAVAAGAIGYLVKSTPPAELRAALWKASQGEPVFSPALASLVLGEFRRMSKGTGAEPISEREREVLQLVARGHTYKEIGASLFIAEKTVENHVRNILGKLHLNRKQELIRYAVEHGIE
;
A
#
# COMPACT_ATOMS: atom_id res chain seq x y z
N MET A 1 11.29 -35.79 6.56
CA MET A 1 10.08 -34.97 6.74
C MET A 1 10.36 -33.66 6.03
N ALA A 2 9.53 -33.27 5.06
CA ALA A 2 9.67 -31.95 4.44
C ALA A 2 9.48 -30.88 5.53
N ALA A 3 10.32 -29.85 5.55
CA ALA A 3 10.22 -28.76 6.51
C ALA A 3 8.91 -28.00 6.24
N SER A 4 8.00 -27.97 7.22
CA SER A 4 6.78 -27.16 7.14
C SER A 4 7.12 -25.70 7.28
N VAL A 5 6.55 -24.85 6.44
CA VAL A 5 6.68 -23.39 6.49
C VAL A 5 5.92 -22.86 7.72
N LYS A 6 6.60 -22.17 8.62
CA LYS A 6 5.98 -21.54 9.79
C LYS A 6 5.27 -20.27 9.36
N VAL A 7 3.97 -20.14 9.68
CA VAL A 7 3.15 -19.01 9.27
C VAL A 7 2.51 -18.32 10.46
N VAL A 8 2.50 -16.99 10.47
CA VAL A 8 1.62 -16.16 11.30
C VAL A 8 0.49 -15.63 10.43
N LEU A 9 -0.75 -15.75 10.92
CA LEU A 9 -1.96 -15.20 10.30
C LEU A 9 -2.38 -13.95 11.06
N ALA A 10 -2.46 -12.80 10.38
CA ALA A 10 -2.85 -11.53 10.96
C ALA A 10 -4.05 -10.94 10.19
N ASP A 11 -5.22 -10.98 10.79
CA ASP A 11 -6.50 -10.50 10.25
C ASP A 11 -7.47 -10.29 11.41
N ASP A 12 -8.23 -9.21 11.44
CA ASP A 12 -9.19 -8.94 12.51
C ASP A 12 -10.48 -9.78 12.42
N HIS A 13 -10.67 -10.53 11.32
CA HIS A 13 -11.77 -11.43 11.11
C HIS A 13 -11.39 -12.89 11.41
N PRO A 14 -11.81 -13.50 12.53
CA PRO A 14 -11.47 -14.89 12.89
C PRO A 14 -11.84 -15.90 11.79
N ILE A 15 -13.02 -15.72 11.17
CA ILE A 15 -13.50 -16.61 10.07
C ILE A 15 -12.50 -16.65 8.92
N TRP A 16 -11.86 -15.52 8.59
CA TRP A 16 -10.83 -15.46 7.56
C TRP A 16 -9.58 -16.22 7.96
N ARG A 17 -9.12 -16.07 9.21
CA ARG A 17 -7.95 -16.81 9.71
C ARG A 17 -8.21 -18.32 9.68
N ASP A 18 -9.40 -18.76 10.11
CA ASP A 18 -9.79 -20.16 10.06
C ASP A 18 -9.87 -20.71 8.64
N GLY A 19 -10.41 -19.93 7.71
CA GLY A 19 -10.46 -20.25 6.28
C GLY A 19 -9.06 -20.41 5.67
N VAL A 20 -8.19 -19.42 5.85
CA VAL A 20 -6.80 -19.48 5.37
C VAL A 20 -6.04 -20.67 5.98
N ARG A 21 -6.21 -20.93 7.28
CA ARG A 21 -5.61 -22.09 7.94
C ARG A 21 -6.05 -23.40 7.29
N ALA A 22 -7.33 -23.55 6.99
CA ALA A 22 -7.85 -24.74 6.31
C ALA A 22 -7.29 -24.90 4.88
N ASP A 23 -7.13 -23.78 4.18
CA ASP A 23 -6.65 -23.75 2.80
C ASP A 23 -5.15 -24.04 2.66
N LEU A 24 -4.35 -23.77 3.69
CA LEU A 24 -2.89 -23.94 3.66
C LEU A 24 -2.47 -25.42 3.55
N GLY A 25 -3.16 -26.34 4.23
CA GLY A 25 -2.86 -27.79 4.20
C GLY A 25 -1.51 -28.17 4.86
N ASP A 26 -1.04 -29.39 4.59
CA ASP A 26 0.06 -30.05 5.33
C ASP A 26 1.46 -29.42 5.15
N GLY A 27 1.65 -28.54 4.17
CA GLY A 27 2.96 -27.89 3.90
C GLY A 27 3.23 -26.69 4.81
N PHE A 28 2.26 -26.23 5.58
CA PHE A 28 2.35 -25.04 6.40
C PHE A 28 1.97 -25.35 7.86
N TRP A 29 2.61 -24.64 8.77
CA TRP A 29 2.31 -24.71 10.19
C TRP A 29 2.01 -23.31 10.75
N VAL A 30 0.74 -23.07 11.09
CA VAL A 30 0.33 -21.80 11.72
C VAL A 30 0.83 -21.79 13.17
N VAL A 31 1.84 -20.97 13.44
CA VAL A 31 2.51 -20.84 14.73
C VAL A 31 1.96 -19.71 15.59
N GLY A 32 1.18 -18.80 14.99
CA GLY A 32 0.56 -17.68 15.71
C GLY A 32 -0.56 -17.03 14.91
N GLU A 33 -1.44 -16.33 15.61
CA GLU A 33 -2.52 -15.52 15.06
C GLU A 33 -2.57 -14.17 15.74
N ALA A 34 -3.09 -13.18 15.02
CA ALA A 34 -3.25 -11.81 15.49
C ALA A 34 -4.49 -11.17 14.87
N GLY A 35 -5.18 -10.33 15.63
CA GLY A 35 -6.29 -9.50 15.17
C GLY A 35 -5.94 -8.03 15.00
N THR A 36 -4.73 -7.62 15.41
CA THR A 36 -4.22 -6.25 15.34
C THR A 36 -2.78 -6.22 14.88
N ALA A 37 -2.31 -5.06 14.42
CA ALA A 37 -0.92 -4.88 14.00
C ALA A 37 0.06 -5.11 15.17
N GLU A 38 -0.29 -4.68 16.38
CA GLU A 38 0.51 -4.84 17.58
C GLU A 38 0.68 -6.33 17.93
N GLU A 39 -0.41 -7.07 17.97
CA GLU A 39 -0.40 -8.53 18.21
C GLU A 39 0.40 -9.26 17.13
N ALA A 40 0.27 -8.84 15.85
CA ALA A 40 1.02 -9.42 14.74
C ALA A 40 2.53 -9.24 14.92
N ILE A 41 2.98 -8.03 15.24
CA ILE A 41 4.40 -7.72 15.49
C ILE A 41 4.94 -8.54 16.67
N GLU A 42 4.16 -8.67 17.75
CA GLU A 42 4.53 -9.50 18.91
C GLU A 42 4.65 -10.97 18.50
N ALA A 43 3.64 -11.52 17.79
CA ALA A 43 3.64 -12.89 17.33
C ALA A 43 4.81 -13.21 16.39
N ILE A 44 5.16 -12.29 15.48
CA ILE A 44 6.30 -12.41 14.56
C ILE A 44 7.60 -12.51 15.36
N ARG A 45 7.86 -11.60 16.28
CA ARG A 45 9.07 -11.58 17.10
C ARG A 45 9.21 -12.81 17.98
N LYS A 46 8.10 -13.29 18.54
CA LYS A 46 8.02 -14.47 19.41
C LYS A 46 8.27 -15.76 18.65
N HIS A 47 7.60 -15.95 17.52
CA HIS A 47 7.57 -17.24 16.82
C HIS A 47 8.57 -17.33 15.66
N LYS A 48 9.11 -16.19 15.19
CA LYS A 48 10.05 -16.09 14.06
C LYS A 48 9.56 -16.93 12.88
N PRO A 49 8.40 -16.58 12.30
CA PRO A 49 7.80 -17.31 11.19
C PRO A 49 8.62 -17.14 9.91
N ASP A 50 8.51 -18.10 9.01
CA ASP A 50 9.08 -18.00 7.66
C ASP A 50 8.25 -17.08 6.76
N LEU A 51 6.93 -16.96 7.07
CA LEU A 51 5.96 -16.20 6.30
C LEU A 51 4.88 -15.61 7.22
N VAL A 52 4.42 -14.43 6.88
CA VAL A 52 3.26 -13.78 7.49
C VAL A 52 2.21 -13.53 6.42
N VAL A 53 0.98 -13.95 6.66
CA VAL A 53 -0.18 -13.57 5.86
C VAL A 53 -0.93 -12.50 6.64
N CYS A 54 -0.98 -11.29 6.09
CA CYS A 54 -1.39 -10.10 6.84
C CYS A 54 -2.51 -9.35 6.11
N ASP A 55 -3.62 -9.12 6.79
CA ASP A 55 -4.64 -8.21 6.24
C ASP A 55 -4.15 -6.76 6.29
N LEU A 56 -4.47 -6.03 5.24
CA LEU A 56 -4.09 -4.63 5.10
C LEU A 56 -4.88 -3.73 6.07
N HIS A 57 -6.17 -4.01 6.25
CA HIS A 57 -7.12 -3.10 6.90
C HIS A 57 -7.46 -3.44 8.35
N MET A 58 -6.78 -4.39 8.97
CA MET A 58 -6.95 -4.69 10.39
C MET A 58 -6.58 -3.50 11.31
N PRO A 59 -7.04 -3.45 12.55
CA PRO A 59 -6.68 -2.42 13.52
C PRO A 59 -5.15 -2.24 13.63
N GLY A 60 -4.70 -1.00 13.51
CA GLY A 60 -3.28 -0.62 13.45
C GLY A 60 -2.65 -0.71 12.05
N GLY A 61 -3.30 -1.41 11.09
CA GLY A 61 -2.93 -1.49 9.68
C GLY A 61 -1.78 -2.45 9.35
N GLY A 62 -1.96 -3.28 8.31
CA GLY A 62 -0.95 -4.23 7.84
C GLY A 62 0.34 -3.57 7.34
N ILE A 63 0.26 -2.36 6.81
CA ILE A 63 1.43 -1.54 6.42
C ILE A 63 2.39 -1.32 7.60
N LYS A 64 1.86 -1.11 8.81
CA LYS A 64 2.67 -0.97 10.01
C LYS A 64 3.45 -2.25 10.33
N VAL A 65 2.82 -3.42 10.16
CA VAL A 65 3.48 -4.72 10.34
C VAL A 65 4.60 -4.89 9.32
N ALA A 66 4.35 -4.59 8.05
CA ALA A 66 5.36 -4.68 7.00
C ALA A 66 6.57 -3.78 7.27
N ARG A 67 6.36 -2.53 7.67
CA ARG A 67 7.45 -1.61 8.03
C ARG A 67 8.25 -2.06 9.24
N ALA A 68 7.58 -2.68 10.22
CA ALA A 68 8.24 -3.10 11.46
C ALA A 68 9.01 -4.42 11.33
N CYS A 69 8.56 -5.33 10.44
CA CYS A 69 9.04 -6.71 10.39
C CYS A 69 9.42 -7.21 8.99
N GLY A 70 9.26 -6.39 7.93
CA GLY A 70 9.51 -6.82 6.55
C GLY A 70 10.95 -7.22 6.25
N GLU A 71 11.91 -6.73 7.04
CA GLU A 71 13.31 -7.16 6.97
C GLU A 71 13.58 -8.47 7.76
N GLU A 72 12.72 -8.79 8.74
CA GLU A 72 12.88 -9.95 9.63
C GLU A 72 12.20 -11.21 9.07
N THR A 73 11.10 -11.03 8.32
CA THR A 73 10.29 -12.13 7.79
C THR A 73 9.60 -11.73 6.49
N ARG A 74 9.16 -12.71 5.70
CA ARG A 74 8.41 -12.47 4.46
C ARG A 74 6.96 -12.17 4.76
N ILE A 75 6.44 -11.07 4.22
CA ILE A 75 5.07 -10.63 4.46
C ILE A 75 4.29 -10.58 3.15
N VAL A 76 3.19 -11.31 3.09
CA VAL A 76 2.22 -11.27 2.01
C VAL A 76 0.96 -10.59 2.53
N MET A 77 0.55 -9.51 1.87
CA MET A 77 -0.73 -8.87 2.15
C MET A 77 -1.86 -9.69 1.52
N LEU A 78 -2.89 -9.97 2.31
CA LEU A 78 -4.11 -10.64 1.86
C LEU A 78 -5.31 -9.74 2.17
N THR A 79 -5.89 -9.10 1.16
CA THR A 79 -6.85 -8.00 1.34
C THR A 79 -8.04 -8.11 0.39
N VAL A 80 -9.11 -7.41 0.70
CA VAL A 80 -10.24 -7.19 -0.23
C VAL A 80 -10.00 -6.05 -1.20
N SER A 81 -8.97 -5.20 -0.97
CA SER A 81 -8.67 -4.02 -1.78
C SER A 81 -7.79 -4.37 -2.97
N GLU A 82 -8.20 -3.91 -4.16
CA GLU A 82 -7.39 -3.93 -5.38
C GLU A 82 -6.91 -2.51 -5.76
N GLN A 83 -6.90 -1.59 -4.81
CA GLN A 83 -6.49 -0.22 -5.06
C GLN A 83 -4.97 -0.14 -5.30
N GLU A 84 -4.59 0.54 -6.37
CA GLU A 84 -3.18 0.73 -6.77
C GLU A 84 -2.33 1.33 -5.64
N ARG A 85 -2.89 2.29 -4.91
CA ARG A 85 -2.19 2.97 -3.82
C ARG A 85 -1.86 2.03 -2.67
N ASP A 86 -2.79 1.18 -2.27
CA ASP A 86 -2.61 0.22 -1.19
C ASP A 86 -1.51 -0.78 -1.51
N LEU A 87 -1.45 -1.23 -2.77
CA LEU A 87 -0.41 -2.11 -3.27
C LEU A 87 0.98 -1.45 -3.22
N LEU A 88 1.10 -0.21 -3.71
CA LEU A 88 2.37 0.51 -3.74
C LEU A 88 2.88 0.80 -2.33
N ASP A 89 1.98 1.20 -1.42
CA ASP A 89 2.32 1.43 -0.02
C ASP A 89 2.77 0.13 0.68
N ALA A 90 2.15 -1.02 0.36
CA ALA A 90 2.54 -2.33 0.89
C ALA A 90 3.94 -2.75 0.40
N VAL A 91 4.22 -2.62 -0.90
CA VAL A 91 5.52 -2.93 -1.50
C VAL A 91 6.61 -2.01 -0.93
N ALA A 92 6.35 -0.71 -0.85
CA ALA A 92 7.27 0.27 -0.26
C ALA A 92 7.54 0.01 1.24
N ALA A 93 6.59 -0.62 1.94
CA ALA A 93 6.74 -1.03 3.33
C ALA A 93 7.51 -2.35 3.51
N GLY A 94 7.87 -3.07 2.43
CA GLY A 94 8.62 -4.32 2.47
C GLY A 94 7.79 -5.59 2.32
N ALA A 95 6.53 -5.51 1.91
CA ALA A 95 5.75 -6.69 1.58
C ALA A 95 6.30 -7.38 0.32
N ILE A 96 6.51 -8.70 0.38
CA ILE A 96 6.98 -9.51 -0.77
C ILE A 96 5.84 -9.94 -1.68
N GLY A 97 4.60 -9.82 -1.23
CA GLY A 97 3.44 -10.19 -2.01
C GLY A 97 2.18 -9.43 -1.63
N TYR A 98 1.24 -9.41 -2.58
CA TYR A 98 -0.06 -8.80 -2.40
C TYR A 98 -1.10 -9.61 -3.16
N LEU A 99 -2.03 -10.20 -2.43
CA LEU A 99 -3.07 -11.08 -2.95
C LEU A 99 -4.45 -10.59 -2.47
N VAL A 100 -5.47 -10.90 -3.26
CA VAL A 100 -6.85 -10.59 -2.88
C VAL A 100 -7.47 -11.76 -2.13
N LYS A 101 -8.32 -11.45 -1.16
CA LYS A 101 -9.04 -12.46 -0.35
C LYS A 101 -9.97 -13.37 -1.18
N SER A 102 -10.29 -12.98 -2.42
CA SER A 102 -11.04 -13.80 -3.39
C SER A 102 -10.16 -14.81 -4.16
N THR A 103 -8.86 -14.85 -3.92
CA THR A 103 -7.94 -15.80 -4.56
C THR A 103 -8.36 -17.23 -4.22
N PRO A 104 -8.53 -18.13 -5.23
CA PRO A 104 -8.90 -19.52 -4.98
C PRO A 104 -7.90 -20.24 -4.05
N PRO A 105 -8.34 -21.15 -3.16
CA PRO A 105 -7.48 -21.81 -2.18
C PRO A 105 -6.22 -22.46 -2.74
N ALA A 106 -6.34 -23.14 -3.88
CA ALA A 106 -5.18 -23.79 -4.53
C ALA A 106 -4.15 -22.78 -5.04
N GLU A 107 -4.60 -21.65 -5.59
CA GLU A 107 -3.74 -20.56 -6.06
C GLU A 107 -3.12 -19.81 -4.88
N LEU A 108 -3.90 -19.53 -3.82
CA LEU A 108 -3.42 -18.93 -2.59
C LEU A 108 -2.27 -19.77 -2.01
N ARG A 109 -2.48 -21.06 -1.82
CA ARG A 109 -1.47 -21.99 -1.29
C ARG A 109 -0.21 -21.99 -2.15
N ALA A 110 -0.34 -22.08 -3.48
CA ALA A 110 0.79 -22.04 -4.39
C ALA A 110 1.57 -20.72 -4.33
N ALA A 111 0.86 -19.60 -4.24
CA ALA A 111 1.47 -18.27 -4.10
C ALA A 111 2.21 -18.14 -2.76
N LEU A 112 1.59 -18.55 -1.64
CA LEU A 112 2.21 -18.50 -0.32
C LEU A 112 3.43 -19.42 -0.22
N TRP A 113 3.41 -20.57 -0.92
CA TRP A 113 4.60 -21.42 -1.03
C TRP A 113 5.74 -20.72 -1.74
N LYS A 114 5.50 -20.07 -2.88
CA LYS A 114 6.49 -19.25 -3.59
C LYS A 114 7.02 -18.12 -2.74
N ALA A 115 6.13 -17.38 -2.07
CA ALA A 115 6.52 -16.32 -1.16
C ALA A 115 7.43 -16.82 -0.03
N SER A 116 7.17 -18.01 0.51
CA SER A 116 8.02 -18.62 1.53
C SER A 116 9.44 -18.96 1.03
N GLN A 117 9.62 -19.08 -0.28
CA GLN A 117 10.94 -19.26 -0.92
C GLN A 117 11.61 -17.92 -1.28
N GLY A 118 10.95 -16.80 -1.00
CA GLY A 118 11.46 -15.46 -1.33
C GLY A 118 11.07 -14.98 -2.73
N GLU A 119 10.17 -15.68 -3.43
CA GLU A 119 9.67 -15.24 -4.72
C GLU A 119 8.54 -14.21 -4.53
N PRO A 120 8.58 -13.04 -5.18
CA PRO A 120 7.48 -12.07 -5.12
C PRO A 120 6.19 -12.63 -5.70
N VAL A 121 5.06 -12.39 -5.03
CA VAL A 121 3.75 -12.88 -5.44
C VAL A 121 2.72 -11.77 -5.56
N PHE A 122 2.25 -11.55 -6.79
CA PHE A 122 1.23 -10.55 -7.12
C PHE A 122 0.27 -11.15 -8.13
N SER A 123 -1.01 -10.74 -8.09
CA SER A 123 -1.90 -11.05 -9.20
C SER A 123 -1.39 -10.40 -10.50
N PRO A 124 -1.68 -10.94 -11.69
CA PRO A 124 -1.19 -10.37 -12.95
C PRO A 124 -1.57 -8.89 -13.16
N ALA A 125 -2.78 -8.50 -12.72
CA ALA A 125 -3.24 -7.11 -12.78
C ALA A 125 -2.37 -6.21 -11.88
N LEU A 126 -2.13 -6.63 -10.65
CA LEU A 126 -1.32 -5.90 -9.67
C LEU A 126 0.17 -5.86 -10.04
N ALA A 127 0.71 -6.93 -10.62
CA ALA A 127 2.08 -6.93 -11.14
C ALA A 127 2.29 -5.88 -12.23
N SER A 128 1.30 -5.69 -13.11
CA SER A 128 1.35 -4.64 -14.14
C SER A 128 1.36 -3.23 -13.55
N LEU A 129 0.67 -2.99 -12.45
CA LEU A 129 0.67 -1.71 -11.73
C LEU A 129 2.04 -1.44 -11.09
N VAL A 130 2.62 -2.40 -10.39
CA VAL A 130 3.97 -2.29 -9.81
C VAL A 130 5.02 -1.98 -10.87
N LEU A 131 4.99 -2.71 -11.99
CA LEU A 131 5.90 -2.48 -13.12
C LEU A 131 5.68 -1.11 -13.76
N GLY A 132 4.44 -0.66 -13.85
CA GLY A 132 4.09 0.70 -14.33
C GLY A 132 4.72 1.77 -13.46
N GLU A 133 4.60 1.66 -12.14
CA GLU A 133 5.16 2.60 -11.19
C GLU A 133 6.69 2.55 -11.18
N PHE A 134 7.27 1.35 -11.19
CA PHE A 134 8.73 1.19 -11.29
C PHE A 134 9.29 1.84 -12.57
N ARG A 135 8.60 1.72 -13.70
CA ARG A 135 8.97 2.41 -14.94
C ARG A 135 8.85 3.93 -14.83
N ARG A 136 7.88 4.45 -14.09
CA ARG A 136 7.75 5.88 -13.78
C ARG A 136 8.92 6.37 -12.92
N MET A 137 9.25 5.63 -11.87
CA MET A 137 10.39 5.94 -10.99
C MET A 137 11.74 5.85 -11.71
N SER A 138 11.95 4.83 -12.54
CA SER A 138 13.21 4.61 -13.26
C SER A 138 13.43 5.59 -14.44
N LYS A 139 12.38 6.26 -14.93
CA LYS A 139 12.51 7.35 -15.92
C LYS A 139 12.95 8.68 -15.32
N GLY A 140 13.31 8.72 -14.04
CA GLY A 140 14.04 9.82 -13.42
C GLY A 140 13.26 11.11 -13.22
N THR A 141 11.94 11.04 -13.16
CA THR A 141 11.13 12.18 -12.72
C THR A 141 10.06 11.67 -11.74
N GLY A 142 10.32 11.84 -10.48
CA GLY A 142 9.28 11.74 -9.46
C GLY A 142 8.12 12.67 -9.84
N ALA A 143 6.92 12.24 -9.48
CA ALA A 143 5.64 12.88 -9.72
C ALA A 143 5.12 12.78 -11.17
N GLU A 144 3.89 12.29 -11.34
CA GLU A 144 3.13 12.59 -12.56
C GLU A 144 3.25 14.08 -12.84
N PRO A 145 3.58 14.50 -14.07
CA PRO A 145 3.70 15.91 -14.34
C PRO A 145 2.39 16.60 -13.97
N ILE A 146 2.49 17.64 -13.17
CA ILE A 146 1.36 18.49 -12.83
C ILE A 146 0.76 18.96 -14.15
N SER A 147 -0.52 18.64 -14.42
CA SER A 147 -1.20 19.06 -15.63
C SER A 147 -1.22 20.60 -15.72
N GLU A 148 -1.40 21.15 -16.92
CA GLU A 148 -1.50 22.60 -17.08
C GLU A 148 -2.57 23.19 -16.16
N ARG A 149 -3.71 22.52 -16.04
CA ARG A 149 -4.78 22.96 -15.14
C ARG A 149 -4.40 22.90 -13.66
N GLU A 150 -3.69 21.87 -13.25
CA GLU A 150 -3.17 21.75 -11.88
C GLU A 150 -2.07 22.78 -11.62
N ARG A 151 -1.27 23.12 -12.62
CA ARG A 151 -0.25 24.19 -12.53
C ARG A 151 -0.90 25.56 -12.33
N GLU A 152 -1.95 25.89 -13.08
CA GLU A 152 -2.73 27.12 -12.88
C GLU A 152 -3.30 27.22 -11.46
N VAL A 153 -3.89 26.11 -10.96
CA VAL A 153 -4.39 26.06 -9.59
C VAL A 153 -3.25 26.24 -8.59
N LEU A 154 -2.11 25.57 -8.78
CA LEU A 154 -0.94 25.66 -7.91
C LEU A 154 -0.39 27.09 -7.82
N GLN A 155 -0.28 27.79 -8.95
CA GLN A 155 0.17 29.20 -8.99
C GLN A 155 -0.75 30.10 -8.17
N LEU A 156 -2.06 29.97 -8.33
CA LEU A 156 -3.02 30.77 -7.56
C LEU A 156 -3.01 30.42 -6.07
N VAL A 157 -2.81 29.15 -5.70
CA VAL A 157 -2.61 28.71 -4.31
C VAL A 157 -1.33 29.30 -3.73
N ALA A 158 -0.24 29.33 -4.49
CA ALA A 158 1.04 29.93 -4.06
C ALA A 158 0.91 31.43 -3.78
N ARG A 159 0.13 32.13 -4.59
CA ARG A 159 -0.21 33.57 -4.40
C ARG A 159 -1.17 33.84 -3.26
N GLY A 160 -1.62 32.81 -2.55
CA GLY A 160 -2.46 32.94 -1.34
C GLY A 160 -3.96 33.06 -1.61
N HIS A 161 -4.43 32.84 -2.84
CA HIS A 161 -5.86 32.87 -3.15
C HIS A 161 -6.64 31.77 -2.42
N THR A 162 -7.88 32.11 -2.06
CA THR A 162 -8.86 31.15 -1.53
C THR A 162 -9.42 30.26 -2.63
N TYR A 163 -9.93 29.08 -2.31
CA TYR A 163 -10.55 28.18 -3.30
C TYR A 163 -11.70 28.82 -4.06
N LYS A 164 -12.45 29.69 -3.39
CA LYS A 164 -13.54 30.46 -4.03
C LYS A 164 -13.01 31.45 -5.07
N GLU A 165 -11.95 32.19 -4.77
CA GLU A 165 -11.30 33.12 -5.70
C GLU A 165 -10.66 32.39 -6.89
N ILE A 166 -10.00 31.26 -6.63
CA ILE A 166 -9.44 30.38 -7.67
C ILE A 166 -10.55 29.87 -8.57
N GLY A 167 -11.66 29.39 -7.99
CA GLY A 167 -12.82 28.93 -8.73
C GLY A 167 -13.40 30.03 -9.67
N ALA A 168 -13.55 31.22 -9.14
CA ALA A 168 -14.00 32.38 -9.91
C ALA A 168 -13.02 32.75 -11.05
N SER A 169 -11.72 32.78 -10.76
CA SER A 169 -10.68 33.10 -11.74
C SER A 169 -10.55 32.08 -12.87
N LEU A 170 -10.73 30.78 -12.53
CA LEU A 170 -10.58 29.68 -13.48
C LEU A 170 -11.91 29.17 -14.08
N PHE A 171 -13.02 29.82 -13.76
CA PHE A 171 -14.38 29.44 -14.19
C PHE A 171 -14.76 28.00 -13.85
N ILE A 172 -14.43 27.54 -12.64
CA ILE A 172 -14.75 26.20 -12.10
C ILE A 172 -15.35 26.30 -10.72
N ALA A 173 -16.09 25.26 -10.30
CA ALA A 173 -16.64 25.20 -8.94
C ALA A 173 -15.53 25.10 -7.87
N GLU A 174 -15.77 25.71 -6.69
CA GLU A 174 -14.85 25.63 -5.55
C GLU A 174 -14.49 24.17 -5.19
N LYS A 175 -15.47 23.26 -5.27
CA LYS A 175 -15.25 21.84 -5.04
C LYS A 175 -14.28 21.19 -6.07
N THR A 176 -14.28 21.70 -7.30
CA THR A 176 -13.33 21.27 -8.33
C THR A 176 -11.91 21.73 -8.02
N VAL A 177 -11.75 22.96 -7.50
CA VAL A 177 -10.46 23.47 -7.01
C VAL A 177 -9.94 22.62 -5.86
N GLU A 178 -10.79 22.27 -4.89
CA GLU A 178 -10.42 21.37 -3.79
C GLU A 178 -9.92 20.02 -4.28
N ASN A 179 -10.58 19.44 -5.28
CA ASN A 179 -10.15 18.19 -5.90
C ASN A 179 -8.79 18.33 -6.61
N HIS A 180 -8.56 19.43 -7.37
CA HIS A 180 -7.25 19.70 -7.97
C HIS A 180 -6.15 19.82 -6.92
N VAL A 181 -6.38 20.57 -5.84
CA VAL A 181 -5.40 20.72 -4.74
C VAL A 181 -5.09 19.36 -4.10
N ARG A 182 -6.11 18.52 -3.87
CA ARG A 182 -5.90 17.16 -3.35
C ARG A 182 -5.05 16.30 -4.29
N ASN A 183 -5.32 16.36 -5.58
CA ASN A 183 -4.55 15.63 -6.59
C ASN A 183 -3.10 16.12 -6.65
N ILE A 184 -2.87 17.44 -6.61
CA ILE A 184 -1.52 18.02 -6.60
C ILE A 184 -0.76 17.57 -5.34
N LEU A 185 -1.39 17.62 -4.16
CA LEU A 185 -0.79 17.12 -2.91
C LEU A 185 -0.39 15.65 -3.03
N GLY A 186 -1.27 14.82 -3.59
CA GLY A 186 -0.98 13.40 -3.86
C GLY A 186 0.18 13.21 -4.83
N LYS A 187 0.20 13.95 -5.94
CA LYS A 187 1.26 13.89 -6.96
C LYS A 187 2.63 14.34 -6.44
N LEU A 188 2.65 15.31 -5.53
CA LEU A 188 3.87 15.85 -4.94
C LEU A 188 4.25 15.19 -3.61
N HIS A 189 3.49 14.16 -3.17
CA HIS A 189 3.67 13.49 -1.87
C HIS A 189 3.64 14.46 -0.67
N LEU A 190 2.83 15.51 -0.76
CA LEU A 190 2.64 16.50 0.28
C LEU A 190 1.32 16.25 1.03
N ASN A 191 1.28 16.60 2.33
CA ASN A 191 0.11 16.32 3.17
C ASN A 191 -0.72 17.57 3.49
N ARG A 192 -0.13 18.78 3.37
CA ARG A 192 -0.76 20.03 3.80
C ARG A 192 -0.61 21.13 2.75
N LYS A 193 -1.63 22.00 2.67
CA LYS A 193 -1.60 23.18 1.78
C LYS A 193 -0.36 24.06 2.01
N GLN A 194 0.10 24.19 3.25
CA GLN A 194 1.29 24.99 3.58
C GLN A 194 2.58 24.43 2.95
N GLU A 195 2.71 23.10 2.88
CA GLU A 195 3.82 22.41 2.21
C GLU A 195 3.76 22.65 0.70
N LEU A 196 2.55 22.71 0.14
CA LEU A 196 2.32 23.01 -1.27
C LEU A 196 2.75 24.42 -1.63
N ILE A 197 2.45 25.43 -0.81
CA ILE A 197 2.87 26.81 -1.00
C ILE A 197 4.40 26.89 -0.95
N ARG A 198 5.03 26.26 0.03
CA ARG A 198 6.49 26.23 0.14
C ARG A 198 7.14 25.58 -1.08
N TYR A 199 6.60 24.44 -1.53
CA TYR A 199 7.06 23.75 -2.72
C TYR A 199 7.00 24.65 -3.97
N ALA A 200 5.90 25.39 -4.16
CA ALA A 200 5.73 26.29 -5.30
C ALA A 200 6.78 27.40 -5.31
N VAL A 201 7.06 28.01 -4.16
CA VAL A 201 8.09 29.04 -4.01
C VAL A 201 9.49 28.47 -4.29
N GLU A 202 9.84 27.31 -3.71
CA GLU A 202 11.15 26.67 -3.91
C GLU A 202 11.41 26.27 -5.37
N HIS A 203 10.35 26.02 -6.15
CA HIS A 203 10.45 25.60 -7.56
C HIS A 203 10.09 26.68 -8.56
N GLY A 204 9.94 27.95 -8.10
CA GLY A 204 9.66 29.09 -8.97
C GLY A 204 8.31 29.02 -9.70
N ILE A 205 7.32 28.42 -9.10
CA ILE A 205 5.95 28.29 -9.62
C ILE A 205 5.11 29.42 -8.99
N GLU A 206 5.34 30.64 -9.39
CA GLU A 206 4.61 31.84 -8.93
C GLU A 206 3.64 32.38 -9.98
#